data_71adedc5bf4d626b22e3f3d2099ef61f
#
_entry.id   71adedc5bf4d626b22e3f3d2099ef61f
#
_cell.length_a   1.000
_cell.length_b   1.000
_cell.length_c   1.000
_cell.angle_alpha   90.00
_cell.angle_beta   90.00
_cell.angle_gamma   90.00
#
_symmetry.space_group_name_H-M   'P 1'
#
loop_
_entity.id
_entity.type
_entity.pdbx_description
1 polymer ?
#
loop_
_entity_poly.entity_id
_entity_poly.type
_entity_poly.pdbx_seq_one_letter_code
_entity_poly.pdbx_strand_id
1 'polypeptide(L)'
;MTPWSVVNDDQQENRPRMRYFRYAAVSLAALLVLSLGFALTPAEPPDPPAPPFSEQARAAAFEDALGLRAAGLELAAGAADGGAAAATGRIVTLLTIQARALLLPEAAPVSPSATAAPPSAAPEMTMPELAAALAASGSARLEDAKSADGGMARLLAGAGTAQLLAARDLAAAAGVPDPVAPAAAAGPASSPSATAPDPAAAPSSCPTAPPAGPGAGTALAAASTAEQEAVYGYQAALTRLPPAEAGPASEFLARHQDLAADAEAWGRLHCGTVPPQQPGYVLDAGFLAAPAPGLAQLEAATLPAYGDVVALAEGPARTWALQALQSAAARTLHWGGDPGPVPGLALDEAQLPLLPG
;
A
#
# COMPACT_ATOMS: atom_id res chain seq x y z
N MET A 1 -94.04 65.15 36.16
CA MET A 1 -92.62 65.09 36.51
C MET A 1 -92.20 63.70 36.23
N THR A 2 -91.52 63.44 35.13
CA THR A 2 -91.15 62.11 34.60
C THR A 2 -89.68 61.86 34.91
N PRO A 3 -89.29 60.75 35.47
CA PRO A 3 -87.87 60.35 35.51
C PRO A 3 -87.48 59.52 34.30
N TRP A 4 -86.37 59.76 33.79
CA TRP A 4 -85.66 59.07 32.72
C TRP A 4 -85.16 57.69 33.19
N SER A 5 -85.44 56.64 32.38
CA SER A 5 -84.79 55.35 32.48
C SER A 5 -83.73 55.25 31.41
N VAL A 6 -82.50 55.10 31.77
CA VAL A 6 -81.41 54.85 30.89
C VAL A 6 -81.31 53.31 30.68
N VAL A 7 -81.46 52.87 29.45
CA VAL A 7 -81.21 51.48 29.07
C VAL A 7 -79.71 51.28 28.85
N ASN A 8 -79.19 50.40 29.61
CA ASN A 8 -77.77 49.92 29.47
C ASN A 8 -77.83 48.54 28.78
N ASP A 9 -77.69 48.52 27.46
CA ASP A 9 -77.80 47.27 26.73
C ASP A 9 -76.74 47.13 25.65
N ASP A 10 -75.44 47.24 25.96
CA ASP A 10 -74.39 47.08 24.97
C ASP A 10 -73.15 46.37 25.46
N GLN A 11 -73.20 45.58 26.52
CA GLN A 11 -71.95 44.95 27.01
C GLN A 11 -71.94 43.43 26.94
N GLN A 12 -72.88 42.77 26.36
CA GLN A 12 -72.93 41.30 26.44
C GLN A 12 -72.60 40.53 25.16
N GLU A 13 -72.49 41.18 24.01
CA GLU A 13 -72.21 40.49 22.75
C GLU A 13 -70.69 40.33 22.36
N ASN A 14 -69.80 41.03 23.03
CA ASN A 14 -68.40 41.00 22.63
C ASN A 14 -67.51 40.00 23.40
N ARG A 15 -68.06 39.30 24.40
CA ARG A 15 -67.23 38.36 25.24
C ARG A 15 -66.84 37.08 24.50
N PRO A 16 -67.59 36.41 23.64
CA PRO A 16 -67.13 35.24 22.95
C PRO A 16 -66.04 35.53 21.86
N ARG A 17 -66.23 36.65 21.12
CA ARG A 17 -65.27 37.02 20.03
C ARG A 17 -63.89 37.38 20.58
N MET A 18 -63.82 38.00 21.73
CA MET A 18 -62.55 38.36 22.37
C MET A 18 -61.81 37.13 22.94
N ARG A 19 -62.54 36.09 23.33
CA ARG A 19 -61.94 34.80 23.76
C ARG A 19 -61.32 34.07 22.57
N TYR A 20 -61.98 34.00 21.42
CA TYR A 20 -61.45 33.40 20.21
C TYR A 20 -60.27 34.16 19.66
N PHE A 21 -60.27 35.50 19.73
CA PHE A 21 -59.15 36.33 19.35
C PHE A 21 -57.94 36.07 20.23
N ARG A 22 -58.12 35.94 21.56
CA ARG A 22 -57.04 35.60 22.49
C ARG A 22 -56.49 34.21 22.21
N TYR A 23 -57.30 33.21 21.95
CA TYR A 23 -56.83 31.86 21.57
C TYR A 23 -56.13 31.87 20.21
N ALA A 24 -56.59 32.58 19.26
CA ALA A 24 -55.94 32.72 17.97
C ALA A 24 -54.58 33.42 18.09
N ALA A 25 -54.49 34.46 18.87
CA ALA A 25 -53.20 35.17 19.14
C ALA A 25 -52.21 34.30 19.90
N VAL A 26 -52.66 33.53 20.90
CA VAL A 26 -51.81 32.61 21.66
C VAL A 26 -51.36 31.44 20.76
N SER A 27 -52.23 30.90 19.94
CA SER A 27 -51.88 29.83 18.98
C SER A 27 -50.90 30.32 17.93
N LEU A 28 -51.03 31.53 17.42
CA LEU A 28 -50.12 32.13 16.47
C LEU A 28 -48.76 32.40 17.11
N ALA A 29 -48.73 32.90 18.35
CA ALA A 29 -47.48 33.09 19.10
C ALA A 29 -46.80 31.78 19.42
N ALA A 30 -47.52 30.72 19.80
CA ALA A 30 -46.98 29.39 20.03
C ALA A 30 -46.41 28.77 18.71
N LEU A 31 -47.09 28.94 17.58
CA LEU A 31 -46.60 28.52 16.26
C LEU A 31 -45.33 29.29 15.85
N LEU A 32 -45.28 30.60 16.11
CA LEU A 32 -44.08 31.42 15.85
C LEU A 32 -42.91 30.99 16.73
N VAL A 33 -43.09 30.71 18.00
CA VAL A 33 -42.05 30.23 18.90
C VAL A 33 -41.55 28.83 18.47
N LEU A 34 -42.48 27.93 18.11
CA LEU A 34 -42.13 26.61 17.59
C LEU A 34 -41.36 26.70 16.26
N SER A 35 -41.81 27.53 15.31
CA SER A 35 -41.09 27.73 14.05
C SER A 35 -39.74 28.37 14.19
N LEU A 36 -39.61 29.32 15.12
CA LEU A 36 -38.32 29.96 15.45
C LEU A 36 -37.39 28.96 16.17
N GLY A 37 -37.92 28.11 17.05
CA GLY A 37 -37.19 27.05 17.72
C GLY A 37 -36.63 26.01 16.71
N PHE A 38 -37.42 25.62 15.70
CA PHE A 38 -36.95 24.75 14.63
C PHE A 38 -35.91 25.42 13.73
N ALA A 39 -36.02 26.72 13.47
CA ALA A 39 -35.08 27.46 12.63
C ALA A 39 -33.71 27.75 13.36
N LEU A 40 -33.73 27.71 14.69
CA LEU A 40 -32.54 27.96 15.52
C LEU A 40 -31.85 26.67 16.00
N THR A 41 -32.39 25.47 15.72
CA THR A 41 -31.63 24.22 15.92
C THR A 41 -30.48 24.22 14.93
N PRO A 42 -29.20 24.23 15.39
CA PRO A 42 -28.06 24.10 14.49
C PRO A 42 -28.25 22.79 13.68
N ALA A 43 -28.25 22.91 12.36
CA ALA A 43 -28.15 21.72 11.53
C ALA A 43 -26.88 20.98 11.94
N GLU A 44 -26.99 19.70 12.25
CA GLU A 44 -25.83 18.85 12.51
C GLU A 44 -24.87 19.02 11.34
N PRO A 45 -23.59 19.37 11.58
CA PRO A 45 -22.65 19.53 10.48
C PRO A 45 -22.67 18.26 9.64
N PRO A 46 -22.65 18.36 8.30
CA PRO A 46 -22.60 17.17 7.46
C PRO A 46 -21.37 16.34 7.86
N ASP A 47 -21.55 15.03 7.88
CA ASP A 47 -20.45 14.11 8.16
C ASP A 47 -19.25 14.47 7.27
N PRO A 48 -18.03 14.49 7.83
CA PRO A 48 -16.85 14.73 7.01
C PRO A 48 -16.79 13.72 5.86
N PRO A 49 -16.40 14.14 4.65
CA PRO A 49 -16.29 13.23 3.52
C PRO A 49 -15.35 12.07 3.87
N ALA A 50 -15.66 10.86 3.40
CA ALA A 50 -14.80 9.71 3.60
C ALA A 50 -13.38 10.01 3.07
N PRO A 51 -12.32 9.59 3.79
CA PRO A 51 -10.96 9.77 3.33
C PRO A 51 -10.73 9.17 1.93
N PRO A 52 -9.80 9.70 1.13
CA PRO A 52 -9.41 9.10 -0.14
C PRO A 52 -8.95 7.64 0.05
N PHE A 53 -9.06 6.83 -1.02
CA PHE A 53 -8.70 5.41 -0.97
C PHE A 53 -7.29 5.17 -0.44
N SER A 54 -6.30 5.95 -0.91
CA SER A 54 -4.91 5.83 -0.46
C SER A 54 -4.74 6.03 1.04
N GLU A 55 -5.51 6.93 1.65
CA GLU A 55 -5.49 7.16 3.10
C GLU A 55 -6.15 6.00 3.85
N GLN A 56 -7.23 5.44 3.32
CA GLN A 56 -7.88 4.26 3.89
C GLN A 56 -6.94 3.05 3.83
N ALA A 57 -6.32 2.79 2.69
CA ALA A 57 -5.35 1.72 2.49
C ALA A 57 -4.13 1.88 3.40
N ARG A 58 -3.60 3.11 3.53
CA ARG A 58 -2.51 3.42 4.45
C ARG A 58 -2.88 3.14 5.90
N ALA A 59 -4.05 3.61 6.35
CA ALA A 59 -4.52 3.39 7.71
C ALA A 59 -4.69 1.90 8.01
N ALA A 60 -5.32 1.14 7.11
CA ALA A 60 -5.45 -0.32 7.23
C ALA A 60 -4.08 -1.01 7.29
N ALA A 61 -3.13 -0.61 6.43
CA ALA A 61 -1.77 -1.15 6.43
C ALA A 61 -1.03 -0.87 7.74
N PHE A 62 -1.22 0.32 8.32
CA PHE A 62 -0.63 0.71 9.59
C PHE A 62 -1.17 -0.14 10.74
N GLU A 63 -2.49 -0.29 10.84
CA GLU A 63 -3.17 -1.10 11.85
C GLU A 63 -2.72 -2.57 11.77
N ASP A 64 -2.70 -3.15 10.57
CA ASP A 64 -2.25 -4.52 10.35
C ASP A 64 -0.78 -4.69 10.78
N ALA A 65 0.09 -3.76 10.42
CA ALA A 65 1.50 -3.81 10.80
C ALA A 65 1.69 -3.78 12.32
N LEU A 66 0.91 -2.96 13.04
CA LEU A 66 0.93 -2.91 14.50
C LEU A 66 0.41 -4.20 15.13
N GLY A 67 -0.70 -4.74 14.62
CA GLY A 67 -1.29 -5.99 15.12
C GLY A 67 -0.35 -7.18 14.94
N LEU A 68 0.21 -7.35 13.74
CA LEU A 68 1.18 -8.40 13.43
C LEU A 68 2.49 -8.25 14.22
N ARG A 69 2.95 -7.00 14.42
CA ARG A 69 4.11 -6.71 15.26
C ARG A 69 3.87 -7.12 16.71
N ALA A 70 2.69 -6.83 17.27
CA ALA A 70 2.34 -7.23 18.63
C ALA A 70 2.34 -8.75 18.77
N ALA A 71 1.71 -9.49 17.85
CA ALA A 71 1.76 -10.95 17.84
C ALA A 71 3.19 -11.50 17.72
N GLY A 72 4.03 -10.88 16.89
CA GLY A 72 5.45 -11.23 16.76
C GLY A 72 6.24 -11.02 18.05
N LEU A 73 5.96 -9.96 18.81
CA LEU A 73 6.59 -9.69 20.12
C LEU A 73 6.21 -10.75 21.14
N GLU A 74 4.93 -11.15 21.22
CA GLU A 74 4.44 -12.22 22.11
C GLU A 74 5.15 -13.56 21.80
N LEU A 75 5.21 -13.92 20.50
CA LEU A 75 5.92 -15.11 20.05
C LEU A 75 7.41 -15.08 20.37
N ALA A 76 8.06 -13.95 20.19
CA ALA A 76 9.49 -13.80 20.49
C ALA A 76 9.76 -13.93 22.00
N ALA A 77 8.88 -13.41 22.85
CA ALA A 77 8.97 -13.52 24.31
C ALA A 77 8.73 -14.96 24.80
N GLY A 78 7.88 -15.73 24.12
CA GLY A 78 7.55 -17.12 24.44
C GLY A 78 8.48 -18.15 23.81
N ALA A 79 9.39 -17.74 22.91
CA ALA A 79 10.24 -18.66 22.17
C ALA A 79 11.28 -19.34 23.08
N ALA A 80 11.24 -20.67 23.14
CA ALA A 80 12.17 -21.47 23.93
C ALA A 80 13.51 -21.72 23.22
N ASP A 81 13.56 -21.62 21.89
CA ASP A 81 14.75 -21.80 21.08
C ASP A 81 15.19 -20.49 20.40
N GLY A 82 16.54 -20.35 20.21
CA GLY A 82 17.13 -19.14 19.62
C GLY A 82 16.76 -18.95 18.14
N GLY A 83 16.40 -19.99 17.41
CA GLY A 83 16.06 -19.94 15.98
C GLY A 83 14.68 -19.30 15.78
N ALA A 84 13.68 -19.76 16.54
CA ALA A 84 12.34 -19.16 16.52
C ALA A 84 12.36 -17.70 16.99
N ALA A 85 13.10 -17.42 18.08
CA ALA A 85 13.26 -16.06 18.59
C ALA A 85 13.92 -15.12 17.54
N ALA A 86 14.93 -15.59 16.83
CA ALA A 86 15.60 -14.81 15.78
C ALA A 86 14.66 -14.57 14.56
N ALA A 87 13.88 -15.57 14.15
CA ALA A 87 12.93 -15.45 13.05
C ALA A 87 11.82 -14.43 13.38
N THR A 88 11.18 -14.57 14.55
CA THR A 88 10.14 -13.63 14.99
C THR A 88 10.72 -12.24 15.24
N GLY A 89 11.93 -12.11 15.77
CA GLY A 89 12.61 -10.82 15.96
C GLY A 89 12.82 -10.05 14.66
N ARG A 90 13.19 -10.73 13.56
CA ARG A 90 13.28 -10.12 12.22
C ARG A 90 11.91 -9.59 11.76
N ILE A 91 10.84 -10.35 11.98
CA ILE A 91 9.47 -9.92 11.65
C ILE A 91 9.08 -8.67 12.43
N VAL A 92 9.37 -8.63 13.73
CA VAL A 92 9.09 -7.45 14.59
C VAL A 92 9.85 -6.22 14.08
N THR A 93 11.12 -6.38 13.68
CA THR A 93 11.92 -5.28 13.11
C THR A 93 11.32 -4.80 11.80
N LEU A 94 11.02 -5.71 10.87
CA LEU A 94 10.37 -5.40 9.58
C LEU A 94 9.09 -4.59 9.79
N LEU A 95 8.16 -5.11 10.59
CA LEU A 95 6.87 -4.49 10.83
C LEU A 95 6.99 -3.15 11.58
N THR A 96 7.98 -3.00 12.44
CA THR A 96 8.28 -1.71 13.11
C THR A 96 8.67 -0.64 12.09
N ILE A 97 9.57 -0.96 11.15
CA ILE A 97 9.99 -0.03 10.10
C ILE A 97 8.82 0.31 9.18
N GLN A 98 8.04 -0.70 8.76
CA GLN A 98 6.86 -0.49 7.91
C GLN A 98 5.79 0.36 8.61
N ALA A 99 5.49 0.10 9.87
CA ALA A 99 4.55 0.91 10.65
C ALA A 99 5.03 2.37 10.76
N ARG A 100 6.32 2.59 11.00
CA ARG A 100 6.90 3.94 11.03
C ARG A 100 6.81 4.65 9.67
N ALA A 101 7.02 3.92 8.57
CA ALA A 101 6.88 4.47 7.21
C ALA A 101 5.42 4.79 6.83
N LEU A 102 4.46 4.07 7.41
CA LEU A 102 3.02 4.27 7.21
C LEU A 102 2.43 5.31 8.15
N LEU A 103 3.15 5.71 9.21
CA LEU A 103 2.68 6.73 10.14
C LEU A 103 2.64 8.10 9.45
N LEU A 104 1.51 8.79 9.56
CA LEU A 104 1.43 10.18 9.09
C LEU A 104 2.36 11.07 9.90
N PRO A 105 3.09 11.99 9.27
CA PRO A 105 3.67 13.09 10.01
C PRO A 105 2.52 13.83 10.69
N GLU A 106 2.62 13.96 12.00
CA GLU A 106 1.62 14.41 12.96
C GLU A 106 0.63 15.44 12.39
N ALA A 107 -0.59 14.99 12.08
CA ALA A 107 -1.72 15.91 12.04
C ALA A 107 -1.86 16.47 13.46
N ALA A 108 -1.92 17.82 13.58
CA ALA A 108 -1.97 18.54 14.84
C ALA A 108 -2.80 17.82 15.93
N PRO A 109 -2.39 17.85 17.21
CA PRO A 109 -2.96 17.03 18.24
C PRO A 109 -4.47 17.23 18.28
N VAL A 110 -5.21 16.25 17.80
CA VAL A 110 -6.64 16.14 18.07
C VAL A 110 -6.72 15.87 19.56
N SER A 111 -7.28 16.84 20.28
CA SER A 111 -7.53 16.69 21.73
C SER A 111 -8.09 15.30 22.01
N PRO A 112 -7.55 14.57 23.00
CA PRO A 112 -8.02 13.23 23.31
C PRO A 112 -9.43 13.33 23.92
N SER A 113 -10.44 13.25 23.09
CA SER A 113 -11.85 13.17 23.47
C SER A 113 -12.49 11.85 23.05
N ALA A 114 -11.71 10.79 23.09
CA ALA A 114 -12.25 9.44 23.12
C ALA A 114 -11.49 8.70 24.22
N THR A 115 -12.23 8.21 25.22
CA THR A 115 -11.77 7.19 26.16
C THR A 115 -11.15 6.07 25.31
N ALA A 116 -9.82 6.03 25.25
CA ALA A 116 -9.12 4.96 24.57
C ALA A 116 -9.60 3.66 25.20
N ALA A 117 -10.25 2.81 24.42
CA ALA A 117 -10.51 1.44 24.83
C ALA A 117 -9.14 0.83 25.24
N PRO A 118 -9.07 0.05 26.31
CA PRO A 118 -7.83 -0.61 26.68
C PRO A 118 -7.33 -1.39 25.44
N PRO A 119 -6.00 -1.39 25.17
CA PRO A 119 -5.46 -2.11 24.02
C PRO A 119 -6.00 -3.53 24.06
N SER A 120 -6.65 -3.95 22.99
CA SER A 120 -7.11 -5.32 22.82
C SER A 120 -5.88 -6.19 22.98
N ALA A 121 -5.94 -7.21 23.85
CA ALA A 121 -4.84 -8.15 24.01
C ALA A 121 -4.44 -8.65 22.61
N ALA A 122 -3.12 -8.67 22.32
CA ALA A 122 -2.64 -9.22 21.05
C ALA A 122 -3.21 -10.64 20.90
N PRO A 123 -3.67 -11.03 19.71
CA PRO A 123 -4.16 -12.39 19.52
C PRO A 123 -3.01 -13.38 19.80
N GLU A 124 -3.28 -14.40 20.61
CA GLU A 124 -2.35 -15.51 20.80
C GLU A 124 -2.22 -16.24 19.46
N MET A 125 -1.15 -15.98 18.72
CA MET A 125 -0.84 -16.61 17.43
C MET A 125 0.31 -17.60 17.59
N THR A 126 0.27 -18.66 16.80
CA THR A 126 1.43 -19.54 16.57
C THR A 126 2.28 -19.01 15.40
N MET A 127 3.51 -19.49 15.24
CA MET A 127 4.37 -19.12 14.08
C MET A 127 3.70 -19.41 12.73
N PRO A 128 3.04 -20.56 12.49
CA PRO A 128 2.28 -20.79 11.25
C PRO A 128 1.14 -19.80 11.02
N GLU A 129 0.41 -19.45 12.07
CA GLU A 129 -0.68 -18.46 11.98
C GLU A 129 -0.15 -17.06 11.68
N LEU A 130 0.98 -16.66 12.28
CA LEU A 130 1.64 -15.41 11.97
C LEU A 130 2.14 -15.38 10.52
N ALA A 131 2.70 -16.50 10.01
CA ALA A 131 3.11 -16.62 8.61
C ALA A 131 1.92 -16.46 7.66
N ALA A 132 0.79 -17.11 7.96
CA ALA A 132 -0.43 -16.98 7.16
C ALA A 132 -1.00 -15.56 7.21
N ALA A 133 -0.98 -14.92 8.38
CA ALA A 133 -1.45 -13.54 8.54
C ALA A 133 -0.56 -12.53 7.81
N LEU A 134 0.77 -12.71 7.81
CA LEU A 134 1.72 -11.93 7.00
C LEU A 134 1.45 -12.09 5.50
N ALA A 135 1.19 -13.32 5.05
CA ALA A 135 0.86 -13.57 3.64
C ALA A 135 -0.45 -12.89 3.23
N ALA A 136 -1.47 -12.93 4.09
CA ALA A 136 -2.74 -12.26 3.86
C ALA A 136 -2.57 -10.72 3.83
N SER A 137 -1.88 -10.15 4.80
CA SER A 137 -1.58 -8.72 4.86
C SER A 137 -0.75 -8.27 3.64
N GLY A 138 0.32 -8.99 3.30
CA GLY A 138 1.14 -8.69 2.13
C GLY A 138 0.34 -8.71 0.82
N SER A 139 -0.53 -9.70 0.65
CA SER A 139 -1.41 -9.79 -0.53
C SER A 139 -2.40 -8.62 -0.60
N ALA A 140 -2.98 -8.22 0.54
CA ALA A 140 -3.87 -7.06 0.61
C ALA A 140 -3.13 -5.76 0.22
N ARG A 141 -1.90 -5.55 0.71
CA ARG A 141 -1.07 -4.38 0.33
C ARG A 141 -0.79 -4.33 -1.17
N LEU A 142 -0.49 -5.48 -1.79
CA LEU A 142 -0.28 -5.53 -3.24
C LEU A 142 -1.56 -5.26 -4.04
N GLU A 143 -2.72 -5.68 -3.54
CA GLU A 143 -4.00 -5.35 -4.17
C GLU A 143 -4.31 -3.84 -4.02
N ASP A 144 -4.14 -3.29 -2.82
CA ASP A 144 -4.30 -1.85 -2.56
C ASP A 144 -3.38 -0.99 -3.44
N ALA A 145 -2.13 -1.45 -3.67
CA ALA A 145 -1.16 -0.76 -4.50
C ALA A 145 -1.61 -0.60 -5.96
N LYS A 146 -2.52 -1.44 -6.47
CA LYS A 146 -3.06 -1.29 -7.83
C LYS A 146 -3.90 -0.03 -8.00
N SER A 147 -4.56 0.42 -6.92
CA SER A 147 -5.55 1.51 -6.93
C SER A 147 -5.12 2.75 -6.14
N ALA A 148 -4.09 2.64 -5.28
CA ALA A 148 -3.56 3.76 -4.52
C ALA A 148 -2.87 4.79 -5.43
N ASP A 149 -2.73 6.04 -4.94
CA ASP A 149 -1.92 7.05 -5.61
C ASP A 149 -0.43 6.65 -5.67
N GLY A 150 0.33 7.29 -6.57
CA GLY A 150 1.66 6.83 -6.95
C GLY A 150 2.62 6.58 -5.79
N GLY A 151 2.77 7.53 -4.88
CA GLY A 151 3.68 7.39 -3.73
C GLY A 151 3.21 6.33 -2.75
N MET A 152 1.92 6.28 -2.47
CA MET A 152 1.31 5.27 -1.61
C MET A 152 1.34 3.90 -2.27
N ALA A 153 1.05 3.80 -3.56
CA ALA A 153 1.16 2.55 -4.31
C ALA A 153 2.55 1.93 -4.17
N ARG A 154 3.62 2.73 -4.31
CA ARG A 154 5.02 2.28 -4.14
C ARG A 154 5.29 1.78 -2.72
N LEU A 155 4.85 2.52 -1.69
CA LEU A 155 5.02 2.13 -0.29
C LEU A 155 4.31 0.81 0.02
N LEU A 156 3.04 0.70 -0.38
CA LEU A 156 2.24 -0.50 -0.17
C LEU A 156 2.81 -1.71 -0.94
N ALA A 157 3.27 -1.51 -2.18
CA ALA A 157 3.90 -2.55 -2.98
C ALA A 157 5.15 -3.12 -2.32
N GLY A 158 6.04 -2.25 -1.84
CA GLY A 158 7.25 -2.66 -1.13
C GLY A 158 6.92 -3.34 0.19
N ALA A 159 6.04 -2.76 1.01
CA ALA A 159 5.62 -3.37 2.28
C ALA A 159 5.00 -4.76 2.07
N GLY A 160 4.07 -4.89 1.11
CA GLY A 160 3.44 -6.16 0.78
C GLY A 160 4.44 -7.21 0.30
N THR A 161 5.37 -6.81 -0.59
CA THR A 161 6.44 -7.70 -1.08
C THR A 161 7.30 -8.23 0.06
N ALA A 162 7.76 -7.37 0.97
CA ALA A 162 8.58 -7.79 2.12
C ALA A 162 7.79 -8.69 3.09
N GLN A 163 6.50 -8.42 3.33
CA GLN A 163 5.64 -9.28 4.15
C GLN A 163 5.46 -10.67 3.54
N LEU A 164 5.29 -10.78 2.22
CA LEU A 164 5.19 -12.09 1.55
C LEU A 164 6.49 -12.89 1.64
N LEU A 165 7.65 -12.24 1.51
CA LEU A 165 8.95 -12.89 1.70
C LEU A 165 9.14 -13.34 3.14
N ALA A 166 8.80 -12.47 4.10
CA ALA A 166 8.87 -12.79 5.53
C ALA A 166 7.92 -13.93 5.92
N ALA A 167 6.74 -14.01 5.30
CA ALA A 167 5.80 -15.12 5.50
C ALA A 167 6.39 -16.47 5.08
N ARG A 168 7.07 -16.50 3.92
CA ARG A 168 7.77 -17.70 3.44
C ARG A 168 8.89 -18.13 4.37
N ASP A 169 9.73 -17.19 4.79
CA ASP A 169 10.83 -17.47 5.71
C ASP A 169 10.33 -18.01 7.05
N LEU A 170 9.25 -17.41 7.59
CA LEU A 170 8.65 -17.84 8.85
C LEU A 170 8.00 -19.22 8.72
N ALA A 171 7.30 -19.51 7.62
CA ALA A 171 6.73 -20.81 7.33
C ALA A 171 7.80 -21.89 7.22
N ALA A 172 8.90 -21.59 6.52
CA ALA A 172 10.06 -22.49 6.42
C ALA A 172 10.68 -22.75 7.80
N ALA A 173 10.85 -21.72 8.63
CA ALA A 173 11.35 -21.87 10.00
C ALA A 173 10.40 -22.69 10.90
N ALA A 174 9.09 -22.59 10.65
CA ALA A 174 8.07 -23.37 11.36
C ALA A 174 7.89 -24.80 10.81
N GLY A 175 8.55 -25.14 9.69
CA GLY A 175 8.41 -26.44 9.03
C GLY A 175 7.03 -26.69 8.42
N VAL A 176 6.33 -25.63 8.01
CA VAL A 176 5.00 -25.70 7.38
C VAL A 176 5.05 -25.29 5.91
N PRO A 177 4.04 -25.68 5.10
CA PRO A 177 3.96 -25.28 3.69
C PRO A 177 3.98 -23.76 3.51
N ASP A 178 4.53 -23.30 2.38
CA ASP A 178 4.54 -21.88 2.00
C ASP A 178 3.10 -21.34 1.87
N PRO A 179 2.69 -20.35 2.70
CA PRO A 179 1.33 -19.80 2.67
C PRO A 179 1.09 -18.90 1.44
N VAL A 180 2.14 -18.55 0.72
CA VAL A 180 2.09 -17.72 -0.50
C VAL A 180 2.03 -18.57 -1.75
N ALA A 181 2.33 -19.87 -1.66
CA ALA A 181 2.24 -20.76 -2.81
C ALA A 181 0.77 -20.82 -3.30
N PRO A 182 0.52 -20.75 -4.63
CA PRO A 182 -0.81 -20.99 -5.13
C PRO A 182 -1.27 -22.36 -4.66
N ALA A 183 -2.47 -22.43 -4.06
CA ALA A 183 -3.07 -23.71 -3.63
C ALA A 183 -2.92 -24.70 -4.79
N ALA A 184 -2.22 -25.81 -4.51
CA ALA A 184 -1.67 -26.71 -5.52
C ALA A 184 -2.70 -27.07 -6.61
N ALA A 185 -2.67 -26.35 -7.72
CA ALA A 185 -3.07 -26.91 -9.00
C ALA A 185 -1.93 -27.85 -9.40
N ALA A 186 -2.18 -29.17 -9.33
CA ALA A 186 -1.26 -30.20 -9.75
C ALA A 186 -0.94 -30.03 -11.25
N GLY A 187 0.16 -29.38 -11.54
CA GLY A 187 0.70 -29.16 -12.86
C GLY A 187 2.03 -28.42 -12.78
N PRO A 188 2.95 -28.56 -13.74
CA PRO A 188 4.20 -27.82 -13.72
C PRO A 188 3.87 -26.33 -13.59
N ALA A 189 4.41 -25.69 -12.56
CA ALA A 189 4.14 -24.33 -12.19
C ALA A 189 4.57 -23.39 -13.34
N SER A 190 3.60 -23.02 -14.16
CA SER A 190 3.71 -21.80 -14.95
C SER A 190 3.66 -20.66 -13.92
N SER A 191 4.79 -20.00 -13.69
CA SER A 191 4.79 -18.70 -13.02
C SER A 191 3.68 -17.87 -13.65
N PRO A 192 2.85 -17.13 -12.89
CA PRO A 192 1.85 -16.27 -13.49
C PRO A 192 2.58 -15.36 -14.48
N SER A 193 2.36 -15.59 -15.76
CA SER A 193 2.88 -14.71 -16.80
C SER A 193 2.33 -13.33 -16.50
N ALA A 194 3.21 -12.40 -16.18
CA ALA A 194 2.87 -11.00 -16.22
C ALA A 194 2.12 -10.77 -17.54
N THR A 195 0.97 -10.10 -17.50
CA THR A 195 0.21 -9.83 -18.73
C THR A 195 1.14 -9.09 -19.70
N ALA A 196 1.57 -9.77 -20.76
CA ALA A 196 2.42 -9.16 -21.78
C ALA A 196 1.70 -7.94 -22.38
N PRO A 197 2.42 -6.87 -22.70
CA PRO A 197 1.82 -5.69 -23.29
C PRO A 197 1.17 -6.06 -24.65
N ASP A 198 -0.08 -5.61 -24.84
CA ASP A 198 -0.76 -5.79 -26.12
C ASP A 198 -0.27 -4.71 -27.11
N PRO A 199 0.48 -5.05 -28.15
CA PRO A 199 0.97 -4.09 -29.13
C PRO A 199 -0.17 -3.38 -29.89
N ALA A 200 -1.39 -3.95 -29.92
CA ALA A 200 -2.55 -3.30 -30.54
C ALA A 200 -3.08 -2.11 -29.69
N ALA A 201 -2.71 -2.04 -28.42
CA ALA A 201 -3.05 -0.92 -27.53
C ALA A 201 -2.11 0.31 -27.69
N ALA A 202 -1.15 0.25 -28.61
CA ALA A 202 -0.22 1.36 -28.83
C ALA A 202 -0.96 2.64 -29.25
N PRO A 203 -0.64 3.82 -28.65
CA PRO A 203 -1.26 5.06 -29.03
C PRO A 203 -0.94 5.41 -30.50
N SER A 204 -1.92 5.93 -31.23
CA SER A 204 -1.79 6.30 -32.64
C SER A 204 -0.74 7.42 -32.86
N SER A 205 -0.46 8.20 -31.83
CA SER A 205 0.58 9.25 -31.83
C SER A 205 1.02 9.55 -30.40
N CYS A 206 2.31 9.77 -30.22
CA CYS A 206 2.87 10.26 -28.96
C CYS A 206 3.00 11.79 -28.99
N PRO A 207 2.88 12.48 -27.81
CA PRO A 207 3.13 13.91 -27.73
C PRO A 207 4.52 14.27 -28.25
N THR A 208 4.63 15.32 -29.04
CA THR A 208 5.91 15.81 -29.59
C THR A 208 6.74 16.58 -28.53
N ALA A 209 6.08 17.13 -27.53
CA ALA A 209 6.76 17.80 -26.41
C ALA A 209 7.12 16.79 -25.31
N PRO A 210 8.35 16.83 -24.77
CA PRO A 210 8.70 16.00 -23.63
C PRO A 210 7.78 16.33 -22.45
N PRO A 211 7.40 15.33 -21.62
CA PRO A 211 6.58 15.56 -20.44
C PRO A 211 7.31 16.50 -19.47
N ALA A 212 6.56 17.33 -18.75
CA ALA A 212 7.10 18.32 -17.82
C ALA A 212 7.71 17.71 -16.53
N GLY A 213 7.73 16.39 -16.41
CA GLY A 213 8.27 15.67 -15.23
C GLY A 213 8.41 14.16 -15.47
N PRO A 214 8.86 13.41 -14.45
CA PRO A 214 8.97 11.98 -14.56
C PRO A 214 7.58 11.35 -14.76
N GLY A 215 7.49 10.40 -15.69
CA GLY A 215 6.27 9.70 -16.04
C GLY A 215 6.51 8.21 -16.29
N ALA A 216 5.45 7.47 -16.53
CA ALA A 216 5.51 6.02 -16.73
C ALA A 216 6.53 5.62 -17.83
N GLY A 217 6.57 6.36 -18.95
CA GLY A 217 7.53 6.08 -20.03
C GLY A 217 8.99 6.20 -19.59
N THR A 218 9.32 7.20 -18.75
CA THR A 218 10.67 7.38 -18.21
C THR A 218 11.03 6.27 -17.21
N ALA A 219 10.09 5.89 -16.33
CA ALA A 219 10.29 4.81 -15.37
C ALA A 219 10.49 3.46 -16.08
N LEU A 220 9.70 3.19 -17.13
CA LEU A 220 9.82 1.98 -17.93
C LEU A 220 11.15 1.92 -18.71
N ALA A 221 11.65 3.06 -19.19
CA ALA A 221 12.97 3.13 -19.80
C ALA A 221 14.09 2.83 -18.78
N ALA A 222 13.97 3.31 -17.54
CA ALA A 222 14.89 3.00 -16.45
C ALA A 222 14.83 1.50 -16.09
N ALA A 223 13.64 0.92 -16.01
CA ALA A 223 13.48 -0.51 -15.77
C ALA A 223 14.10 -1.36 -16.89
N SER A 224 13.88 -0.99 -18.16
CA SER A 224 14.54 -1.66 -19.30
C SER A 224 16.07 -1.60 -19.19
N THR A 225 16.63 -0.44 -18.82
CA THR A 225 18.09 -0.30 -18.64
C THR A 225 18.60 -1.20 -17.52
N ALA A 226 17.94 -1.23 -16.37
CA ALA A 226 18.32 -2.08 -15.24
C ALA A 226 18.26 -3.57 -15.63
N GLU A 227 17.26 -3.98 -16.38
CA GLU A 227 17.16 -5.36 -16.88
C GLU A 227 18.26 -5.71 -17.90
N GLN A 228 18.63 -4.78 -18.77
CA GLN A 228 19.75 -4.99 -19.71
C GLN A 228 21.10 -5.13 -18.95
N GLU A 229 21.30 -4.37 -17.89
CA GLU A 229 22.46 -4.53 -16.98
C GLU A 229 22.47 -5.89 -16.30
N ALA A 230 21.31 -6.32 -15.79
CA ALA A 230 21.16 -7.64 -15.18
C ALA A 230 21.47 -8.76 -16.20
N VAL A 231 20.93 -8.70 -17.40
CA VAL A 231 21.24 -9.65 -18.50
C VAL A 231 22.75 -9.76 -18.71
N TYR A 232 23.45 -8.63 -18.82
CA TYR A 232 24.88 -8.63 -19.02
C TYR A 232 25.64 -9.22 -17.82
N GLY A 233 25.25 -8.88 -16.60
CA GLY A 233 25.82 -9.41 -15.37
C GLY A 233 25.65 -10.93 -15.25
N TYR A 234 24.43 -11.44 -15.54
CA TYR A 234 24.18 -12.89 -15.53
C TYR A 234 24.97 -13.63 -16.59
N GLN A 235 25.11 -13.09 -17.80
CA GLN A 235 25.97 -13.68 -18.86
C GLN A 235 27.42 -13.78 -18.39
N ALA A 236 27.94 -12.75 -17.72
CA ALA A 236 29.31 -12.77 -17.19
C ALA A 236 29.46 -13.72 -15.99
N ALA A 237 28.45 -13.81 -15.12
CA ALA A 237 28.45 -14.67 -13.93
C ALA A 237 28.43 -16.16 -14.29
N LEU A 238 27.62 -16.57 -15.28
CA LEU A 238 27.43 -17.97 -15.65
C LEU A 238 28.71 -18.73 -15.92
N THR A 239 29.75 -18.05 -16.42
CA THR A 239 31.07 -18.67 -16.68
C THR A 239 31.90 -18.86 -15.42
N ARG A 240 31.45 -18.38 -14.26
CA ARG A 240 32.20 -18.33 -12.99
C ARG A 240 31.46 -18.95 -11.82
N LEU A 241 30.17 -19.16 -11.96
CA LEU A 241 29.32 -19.75 -10.92
C LEU A 241 29.63 -21.25 -10.74
N PRO A 242 29.49 -21.78 -9.52
CA PRO A 242 29.51 -23.22 -9.30
C PRO A 242 28.40 -23.93 -10.10
N PRO A 243 28.61 -25.19 -10.53
CA PRO A 243 27.63 -25.92 -11.32
C PRO A 243 26.23 -26.00 -10.72
N ALA A 244 26.12 -26.03 -9.39
CA ALA A 244 24.84 -26.06 -8.69
C ALA A 244 24.03 -24.75 -8.85
N GLU A 245 24.70 -23.63 -9.06
CA GLU A 245 24.06 -22.31 -9.22
C GLU A 245 23.85 -21.94 -10.69
N ALA A 246 24.46 -22.66 -11.63
CA ALA A 246 24.36 -22.36 -13.07
C ALA A 246 22.95 -22.56 -13.63
N GLY A 247 22.19 -23.56 -13.13
CA GLY A 247 20.80 -23.79 -13.51
C GLY A 247 19.91 -22.61 -13.15
N PRO A 248 19.78 -22.24 -11.86
CA PRO A 248 19.02 -21.06 -11.44
C PRO A 248 19.46 -19.77 -12.15
N ALA A 249 20.78 -19.54 -12.31
CA ALA A 249 21.29 -18.36 -13.01
C ALA A 249 20.85 -18.32 -14.48
N SER A 250 20.80 -19.46 -15.15
CA SER A 250 20.31 -19.52 -16.55
C SER A 250 18.81 -19.22 -16.66
N GLU A 251 18.00 -19.70 -15.72
CA GLU A 251 16.57 -19.40 -15.64
C GLU A 251 16.34 -17.92 -15.37
N PHE A 252 17.07 -17.33 -14.44
CA PHE A 252 16.98 -15.90 -14.14
C PHE A 252 17.46 -15.03 -15.30
N LEU A 253 18.52 -15.43 -16.01
CA LEU A 253 18.94 -14.75 -17.25
C LEU A 253 17.81 -14.70 -18.28
N ALA A 254 17.15 -15.83 -18.55
CA ALA A 254 16.01 -15.86 -19.46
C ALA A 254 14.89 -14.93 -18.97
N ARG A 255 14.60 -14.94 -17.67
CA ARG A 255 13.60 -14.05 -17.08
C ARG A 255 13.95 -12.56 -17.24
N HIS A 256 15.22 -12.17 -17.06
CA HIS A 256 15.67 -10.79 -17.29
C HIS A 256 15.54 -10.38 -18.77
N GLN A 257 15.79 -11.28 -19.70
CA GLN A 257 15.57 -11.02 -21.13
C GLN A 257 14.09 -10.75 -21.43
N ASP A 258 13.18 -11.54 -20.87
CA ASP A 258 11.74 -11.30 -20.98
C ASP A 258 11.31 -9.97 -20.35
N LEU A 259 11.79 -9.68 -19.14
CA LEU A 259 11.48 -8.43 -18.43
C LEU A 259 12.00 -7.19 -19.17
N ALA A 260 13.18 -7.26 -19.77
CA ALA A 260 13.72 -6.18 -20.61
C ALA A 260 12.81 -5.93 -21.83
N ALA A 261 12.40 -6.99 -22.51
CA ALA A 261 11.50 -6.89 -23.65
C ALA A 261 10.11 -6.34 -23.28
N ASP A 262 9.57 -6.81 -22.16
CA ASP A 262 8.30 -6.31 -21.62
C ASP A 262 8.38 -4.81 -21.24
N ALA A 263 9.44 -4.39 -20.53
CA ALA A 263 9.66 -2.99 -20.14
C ALA A 263 9.75 -2.08 -21.37
N GLU A 264 10.44 -2.52 -22.44
CA GLU A 264 10.49 -1.79 -23.69
C GLU A 264 9.11 -1.71 -24.39
N ALA A 265 8.36 -2.80 -24.39
CA ALA A 265 7.04 -2.85 -25.00
C ALA A 265 6.06 -1.94 -24.22
N TRP A 266 6.03 -2.00 -22.89
CA TRP A 266 5.28 -1.07 -22.05
C TRP A 266 5.75 0.38 -22.23
N GLY A 267 7.07 0.59 -22.35
CA GLY A 267 7.64 1.90 -22.64
C GLY A 267 7.07 2.53 -23.90
N ARG A 268 7.00 1.76 -25.00
CA ARG A 268 6.38 2.22 -26.26
C ARG A 268 4.91 2.57 -26.10
N LEU A 269 4.14 1.80 -25.33
CA LEU A 269 2.73 2.10 -25.05
C LEU A 269 2.53 3.39 -24.25
N HIS A 270 3.51 3.76 -23.42
CA HIS A 270 3.51 4.99 -22.62
C HIS A 270 4.32 6.13 -23.26
N CYS A 271 4.58 6.05 -24.57
CA CYS A 271 5.35 7.05 -25.29
C CYS A 271 6.75 7.32 -24.71
N GLY A 272 7.32 6.34 -24.03
CA GLY A 272 8.67 6.37 -23.50
C GLY A 272 9.71 6.13 -24.59
N THR A 273 10.91 6.66 -24.35
CA THR A 273 12.07 6.40 -25.20
C THR A 273 12.61 5.01 -24.89
N VAL A 274 12.73 4.13 -25.86
CA VAL A 274 13.42 2.86 -25.68
C VAL A 274 14.92 3.13 -25.60
N PRO A 275 15.59 2.77 -24.46
CA PRO A 275 17.02 2.99 -24.33
C PRO A 275 17.78 2.12 -25.32
N PRO A 276 18.86 2.63 -25.95
CA PRO A 276 19.67 1.82 -26.81
C PRO A 276 20.41 0.75 -26.00
N GLN A 277 20.43 -0.47 -26.50
CA GLN A 277 21.23 -1.52 -25.88
C GLN A 277 22.71 -1.13 -25.88
N GLN A 278 23.34 -1.16 -24.71
CA GLN A 278 24.77 -0.87 -24.58
C GLN A 278 25.61 -2.06 -25.02
N PRO A 279 26.80 -1.85 -25.62
CA PRO A 279 27.72 -2.92 -26.02
C PRO A 279 28.30 -3.67 -24.81
N GLY A 280 28.19 -3.14 -23.60
CA GLY A 280 28.63 -3.73 -22.35
C GLY A 280 28.46 -2.79 -21.15
N TYR A 281 28.56 -3.36 -19.97
CA TYR A 281 28.46 -2.65 -18.70
C TYR A 281 29.71 -2.91 -17.87
N VAL A 282 30.02 -2.01 -16.95
CA VAL A 282 31.19 -2.15 -16.08
C VAL A 282 30.87 -3.13 -14.96
N LEU A 283 31.57 -4.25 -14.93
CA LEU A 283 31.60 -5.18 -13.81
C LEU A 283 32.88 -5.00 -13.03
N ASP A 284 32.77 -4.76 -11.74
CA ASP A 284 33.96 -4.56 -10.89
C ASP A 284 34.72 -5.87 -10.58
N ALA A 285 35.89 -5.75 -10.01
CA ALA A 285 36.73 -6.91 -9.67
C ALA A 285 36.08 -7.78 -8.57
N GLY A 286 35.25 -7.21 -7.69
CA GLY A 286 34.48 -7.92 -6.66
C GLY A 286 33.45 -8.83 -7.28
N PHE A 287 32.66 -8.32 -8.23
CA PHE A 287 31.71 -9.11 -9.00
C PHE A 287 32.39 -10.30 -9.71
N LEU A 288 33.51 -10.04 -10.36
CA LEU A 288 34.23 -11.08 -11.10
C LEU A 288 34.86 -12.15 -10.19
N ALA A 289 35.26 -11.79 -8.97
CA ALA A 289 35.79 -12.71 -7.98
C ALA A 289 34.71 -13.51 -7.23
N ALA A 290 33.55 -12.92 -6.98
CA ALA A 290 32.43 -13.51 -6.23
C ALA A 290 31.11 -13.18 -6.92
N PRO A 291 30.71 -13.91 -7.98
CA PRO A 291 29.56 -13.56 -8.79
C PRO A 291 28.22 -13.56 -8.03
N ALA A 292 27.99 -14.51 -7.11
CA ALA A 292 26.70 -14.61 -6.42
C ALA A 292 26.35 -13.34 -5.59
N PRO A 293 27.23 -12.78 -4.74
CA PRO A 293 26.99 -11.48 -4.12
C PRO A 293 26.83 -10.32 -5.12
N GLY A 294 27.56 -10.37 -6.27
CA GLY A 294 27.41 -9.40 -7.35
C GLY A 294 26.00 -9.48 -8.00
N LEU A 295 25.50 -10.68 -8.22
CA LEU A 295 24.13 -10.89 -8.70
C LEU A 295 23.09 -10.38 -7.70
N ALA A 296 23.31 -10.61 -6.39
CA ALA A 296 22.43 -10.04 -5.36
C ALA A 296 22.35 -8.50 -5.46
N GLN A 297 23.47 -7.83 -5.72
CA GLN A 297 23.52 -6.37 -5.89
C GLN A 297 22.80 -5.93 -7.17
N LEU A 298 22.97 -6.66 -8.29
CA LEU A 298 22.26 -6.37 -9.53
C LEU A 298 20.76 -6.51 -9.38
N GLU A 299 20.29 -7.58 -8.72
CA GLU A 299 18.87 -7.77 -8.43
C GLU A 299 18.34 -6.62 -7.55
N ALA A 300 19.04 -6.29 -6.49
CA ALA A 300 18.66 -5.17 -5.61
C ALA A 300 18.62 -3.84 -6.37
N ALA A 301 19.49 -3.64 -7.37
CA ALA A 301 19.50 -2.43 -8.20
C ALA A 301 18.29 -2.31 -9.13
N THR A 302 17.59 -3.40 -9.46
CA THR A 302 16.35 -3.35 -10.25
C THR A 302 15.14 -2.87 -9.44
N LEU A 303 15.15 -3.07 -8.11
CA LEU A 303 14.02 -2.78 -7.25
C LEU A 303 13.53 -1.33 -7.31
N PRO A 304 14.40 -0.28 -7.22
CA PRO A 304 13.97 1.10 -7.34
C PRO A 304 13.29 1.41 -8.67
N ALA A 305 13.78 0.85 -9.78
CA ALA A 305 13.20 1.06 -11.09
C ALA A 305 11.77 0.52 -11.18
N TYR A 306 11.52 -0.68 -10.64
CA TYR A 306 10.16 -1.21 -10.55
C TYR A 306 9.28 -0.41 -9.59
N GLY A 307 9.83 0.05 -8.46
CA GLY A 307 9.14 0.96 -7.55
C GLY A 307 8.70 2.26 -8.24
N ASP A 308 9.52 2.81 -9.11
CA ASP A 308 9.20 3.99 -9.92
C ASP A 308 8.09 3.69 -10.94
N VAL A 309 8.12 2.54 -11.60
CA VAL A 309 7.01 2.14 -12.50
C VAL A 309 5.70 1.97 -11.71
N VAL A 310 5.72 1.35 -10.53
CA VAL A 310 4.54 1.24 -9.66
C VAL A 310 3.99 2.61 -9.31
N ALA A 311 4.87 3.58 -9.00
CA ALA A 311 4.46 4.93 -8.64
C ALA A 311 3.90 5.74 -9.83
N LEU A 312 4.44 5.55 -11.03
CA LEU A 312 4.22 6.45 -12.17
C LEU A 312 3.31 5.85 -13.26
N ALA A 313 3.12 4.53 -13.27
CA ALA A 313 2.19 3.86 -14.18
C ALA A 313 0.87 3.54 -13.49
N GLU A 314 -0.13 3.21 -14.31
CA GLU A 314 -1.47 2.77 -13.87
C GLU A 314 -1.88 1.49 -14.62
N GLY A 315 -2.95 0.85 -14.15
CA GLY A 315 -3.55 -0.28 -14.83
C GLY A 315 -2.60 -1.46 -15.06
N PRO A 316 -2.58 -2.05 -16.27
CA PRO A 316 -1.79 -3.26 -16.56
C PRO A 316 -0.28 -3.06 -16.39
N ALA A 317 0.28 -1.90 -16.74
CA ALA A 317 1.71 -1.63 -16.58
C ALA A 317 2.12 -1.61 -15.10
N ARG A 318 1.29 -1.00 -14.22
CA ARG A 318 1.50 -1.07 -12.76
C ARG A 318 1.42 -2.51 -12.27
N THR A 319 0.43 -3.28 -12.72
CA THR A 319 0.27 -4.69 -12.34
C THR A 319 1.49 -5.52 -12.73
N TRP A 320 2.03 -5.32 -13.92
CA TRP A 320 3.28 -5.92 -14.37
C TRP A 320 4.45 -5.55 -13.46
N ALA A 321 4.59 -4.27 -13.13
CA ALA A 321 5.68 -3.78 -12.26
C ALA A 321 5.60 -4.36 -10.84
N LEU A 322 4.39 -4.54 -10.28
CA LEU A 322 4.17 -5.20 -8.98
C LEU A 322 4.69 -6.64 -8.99
N GLN A 323 4.45 -7.40 -10.06
CA GLN A 323 4.93 -8.77 -10.20
C GLN A 323 6.46 -8.82 -10.41
N ALA A 324 6.99 -7.88 -11.19
CA ALA A 324 8.43 -7.76 -11.43
C ALA A 324 9.17 -7.40 -10.14
N LEU A 325 8.65 -6.46 -9.34
CA LEU A 325 9.19 -6.08 -8.04
C LEU A 325 9.27 -7.27 -7.07
N GLN A 326 8.18 -8.05 -6.95
CA GLN A 326 8.16 -9.26 -6.11
C GLN A 326 9.17 -10.29 -6.57
N SER A 327 9.27 -10.52 -7.88
CA SER A 327 10.21 -11.45 -8.47
C SER A 327 11.67 -11.02 -8.24
N ALA A 328 11.99 -9.75 -8.46
CA ALA A 328 13.32 -9.19 -8.22
C ALA A 328 13.72 -9.29 -6.73
N ALA A 329 12.82 -8.98 -5.81
CA ALA A 329 13.07 -9.11 -4.37
C ALA A 329 13.32 -10.57 -3.96
N ALA A 330 12.59 -11.53 -4.54
CA ALA A 330 12.83 -12.96 -4.31
C ALA A 330 14.19 -13.41 -4.87
N ARG A 331 14.60 -12.93 -6.06
CA ARG A 331 15.94 -13.22 -6.63
C ARG A 331 17.06 -12.57 -5.82
N THR A 332 16.84 -11.36 -5.30
CA THR A 332 17.80 -10.72 -4.36
C THR A 332 18.09 -11.63 -3.16
N LEU A 333 17.03 -12.17 -2.52
CA LEU A 333 17.18 -13.13 -1.42
C LEU A 333 17.85 -14.43 -1.88
N HIS A 334 17.52 -14.95 -3.06
CA HIS A 334 18.11 -16.18 -3.59
C HIS A 334 19.64 -16.09 -3.68
N TRP A 335 20.17 -14.93 -4.06
CA TRP A 335 21.62 -14.67 -4.14
C TRP A 335 22.24 -14.21 -2.80
N GLY A 336 21.47 -14.25 -1.70
CA GLY A 336 21.93 -13.88 -0.36
C GLY A 336 21.96 -12.37 -0.08
N GLY A 337 21.31 -11.57 -0.91
CA GLY A 337 21.11 -10.14 -0.67
C GLY A 337 19.91 -9.85 0.21
N ASP A 338 19.78 -8.60 0.63
CA ASP A 338 18.63 -8.10 1.39
C ASP A 338 17.85 -7.09 0.54
N PRO A 339 16.57 -7.38 0.20
CA PRO A 339 15.73 -6.44 -0.56
C PRO A 339 15.25 -5.24 0.28
N GLY A 340 15.53 -5.23 1.58
CA GLY A 340 15.11 -4.20 2.53
C GLY A 340 13.68 -4.34 3.02
N PRO A 341 13.29 -3.50 4.00
CA PRO A 341 11.97 -3.55 4.62
C PRO A 341 10.83 -3.08 3.71
N VAL A 342 11.15 -2.30 2.67
CA VAL A 342 10.21 -1.83 1.65
C VAL A 342 10.91 -1.88 0.28
N PRO A 343 11.02 -3.08 -0.35
CA PRO A 343 11.63 -3.21 -1.66
C PRO A 343 11.12 -2.19 -2.67
N GLY A 344 12.03 -1.60 -3.42
CA GLY A 344 11.69 -0.57 -4.41
C GLY A 344 11.61 0.86 -3.85
N LEU A 345 11.72 1.05 -2.53
CA LEU A 345 11.74 2.37 -1.89
C LEU A 345 12.97 2.48 -0.98
N ALA A 346 13.84 3.45 -1.25
CA ALA A 346 14.91 3.79 -0.34
C ALA A 346 14.35 4.54 0.87
N LEU A 347 14.42 3.94 2.05
CA LEU A 347 14.00 4.56 3.30
C LEU A 347 15.24 5.02 4.09
N ASP A 348 15.21 6.26 4.56
CA ASP A 348 16.11 6.70 5.61
C ASP A 348 15.45 6.42 6.98
N GLU A 349 15.78 5.29 7.58
CA GLU A 349 15.17 4.86 8.85
C GLU A 349 15.38 5.86 9.98
N ALA A 350 16.45 6.66 9.93
CA ALA A 350 16.71 7.69 10.93
C ALA A 350 15.73 8.86 10.86
N GLN A 351 15.15 9.10 9.68
CA GLN A 351 14.15 10.14 9.44
C GLN A 351 12.72 9.68 9.70
N LEU A 352 12.47 8.38 9.87
CA LEU A 352 11.13 7.89 10.13
C LEU A 352 10.66 8.31 11.53
N PRO A 353 9.37 8.71 11.69
CA PRO A 353 8.80 9.05 12.98
C PRO A 353 8.86 7.86 13.93
N LEU A 354 8.93 8.12 15.24
CA LEU A 354 8.83 7.05 16.23
C LEU A 354 7.37 6.61 16.38
N LEU A 355 7.18 5.32 16.64
CA LEU A 355 5.84 4.83 16.96
C LEU A 355 5.41 5.40 18.32
N PRO A 356 4.13 5.79 18.48
CA PRO A 356 3.59 6.15 19.77
C PRO A 356 3.73 4.96 20.74
N GLY A 357 4.12 5.27 21.98
CA GLY A 357 4.31 4.27 23.04
C GLY A 357 3.01 3.66 23.54
#